data_25b9ffd24a9653d56061e0ef283f1224
#
_entry.id   25b9ffd24a9653d56061e0ef283f1224
#
_cell.length_a   1.000
_cell.length_b   1.000
_cell.length_c   1.000
_cell.angle_alpha   90.00
_cell.angle_beta   90.00
_cell.angle_gamma   90.00
#
_symmetry.space_group_name_H-M   'P 1'
#
loop_
_entity.id
_entity.type
_entity.pdbx_description
1 polymer ?
#
loop_
_entity_poly.entity_id
_entity_poly.type
_entity_poly.pdbx_seq_one_letter_code
_entity_poly.pdbx_strand_id
1 'polypeptide(L)'
;MRSTTVRAMALAIAVLTVPAGVAGCAQDEDAAQNAVASGGTFEFVSPGGQTEIRYDAADRKPLKEFSGESLMDEGETISLADFDDEIVVLNSWGQWCAPCRAETDDLQNVQDELEDRGVGTVLGINVRDFNRQIAQDFVEDNGVNYPSIYDPPFKTAGALGGVPTSVVPTTIVLDREHRPAAVFLRSITTDDVLEVVDDLEREGAE
;
A
#
# COMPACT_ATOMS: atom_id res chain seq x y z
N MET A 1 -56.59 -45.99 62.96
CA MET A 1 -55.47 -46.96 62.79
C MET A 1 -54.35 -46.29 61.97
N ARG A 2 -53.18 -46.24 62.57
CA ARG A 2 -51.85 -45.86 62.09
C ARG A 2 -51.70 -44.54 61.33
N SER A 3 -51.37 -43.52 62.09
CA SER A 3 -50.68 -42.28 61.73
C SER A 3 -49.29 -42.54 61.22
N THR A 4 -48.92 -41.90 60.14
CA THR A 4 -47.51 -41.82 59.71
C THR A 4 -47.15 -40.36 59.40
N THR A 5 -46.43 -39.81 60.34
CA THR A 5 -45.81 -38.48 60.27
C THR A 5 -44.69 -38.44 59.30
N VAL A 6 -44.75 -37.58 58.27
CA VAL A 6 -43.62 -37.27 57.36
C VAL A 6 -43.01 -35.98 57.84
N ARG A 7 -41.74 -36.07 58.24
CA ARG A 7 -40.90 -34.92 58.63
C ARG A 7 -40.45 -34.19 57.31
N ALA A 8 -40.82 -32.95 57.25
CA ALA A 8 -40.30 -32.05 56.20
C ALA A 8 -38.90 -31.64 56.59
N MET A 9 -37.92 -31.93 55.65
CA MET A 9 -36.54 -31.54 55.77
C MET A 9 -36.38 -30.32 54.85
N ALA A 10 -36.19 -29.14 55.46
CA ALA A 10 -35.91 -27.89 54.71
C ALA A 10 -34.50 -27.88 54.27
N LEU A 11 -34.27 -27.93 52.89
CA LEU A 11 -32.98 -27.64 52.28
C LEU A 11 -32.90 -26.14 52.09
N ALA A 12 -31.94 -25.50 52.75
CA ALA A 12 -31.54 -24.16 52.51
C ALA A 12 -30.63 -24.14 51.25
N ILE A 13 -31.11 -23.60 50.16
CA ILE A 13 -30.31 -23.35 48.96
C ILE A 13 -29.64 -21.97 49.14
N ALA A 14 -28.33 -21.98 49.39
CA ALA A 14 -27.51 -20.77 49.34
C ALA A 14 -27.29 -20.38 47.87
N VAL A 15 -27.92 -19.28 47.45
CA VAL A 15 -27.66 -18.67 46.12
C VAL A 15 -26.38 -17.87 46.22
N LEU A 16 -25.28 -18.40 45.65
CA LEU A 16 -24.08 -17.63 45.41
C LEU A 16 -24.31 -16.74 44.17
N THR A 17 -24.51 -15.47 44.38
CA THR A 17 -24.47 -14.46 43.30
C THR A 17 -23.02 -14.19 42.96
N VAL A 18 -22.57 -14.73 41.80
CA VAL A 18 -21.32 -14.36 41.17
C VAL A 18 -21.58 -13.04 40.42
N PRO A 19 -20.84 -11.93 40.71
CA PRO A 19 -20.91 -10.77 39.83
C PRO A 19 -20.18 -11.12 38.52
N ALA A 20 -20.93 -11.21 37.43
CA ALA A 20 -20.36 -11.23 36.09
C ALA A 20 -19.70 -9.87 35.83
N GLY A 21 -18.39 -9.80 36.02
CA GLY A 21 -17.59 -8.70 35.51
C GLY A 21 -17.66 -8.73 33.99
N VAL A 22 -18.37 -7.76 33.40
CA VAL A 22 -18.27 -7.45 31.98
C VAL A 22 -16.87 -6.85 31.77
N ALA A 23 -15.90 -7.70 31.42
CA ALA A 23 -14.66 -7.22 30.81
C ALA A 23 -15.04 -6.63 29.45
N GLY A 24 -15.29 -5.34 29.44
CA GLY A 24 -15.36 -4.57 28.21
C GLY A 24 -13.99 -4.69 27.53
N CYS A 25 -13.93 -5.38 26.40
CA CYS A 25 -12.87 -5.15 25.44
C CYS A 25 -13.03 -3.69 24.99
N ALA A 26 -12.28 -2.80 25.61
CA ALA A 26 -11.95 -1.54 24.97
C ALA A 26 -11.10 -1.95 23.74
N GLN A 27 -11.73 -1.96 22.59
CA GLN A 27 -10.99 -1.94 21.33
C GLN A 27 -10.31 -0.58 21.32
N ASP A 28 -8.99 -0.63 21.41
CA ASP A 28 -8.15 0.55 21.15
C ASP A 28 -8.38 0.95 19.70
N GLU A 29 -9.34 1.84 19.47
CA GLU A 29 -9.57 2.47 18.15
C GLU A 29 -8.34 3.29 17.71
N ASP A 30 -7.48 3.67 18.63
CA ASP A 30 -6.22 4.37 18.35
C ASP A 30 -5.13 3.46 17.77
N ALA A 31 -5.17 2.15 17.98
CA ALA A 31 -4.21 1.21 17.40
C ALA A 31 -4.44 0.97 15.89
N ALA A 32 -5.63 1.29 15.39
CA ALA A 32 -5.97 1.12 13.97
C ALA A 32 -5.60 2.33 13.11
N GLN A 33 -5.14 3.42 13.70
CA GLN A 33 -4.83 4.65 12.97
C GLN A 33 -3.34 4.85 12.71
N ASN A 34 -2.47 4.04 13.33
CA ASN A 34 -1.04 4.16 13.14
C ASN A 34 -0.50 2.90 12.46
N ALA A 35 -0.17 3.01 11.16
CA ALA A 35 0.69 2.06 10.49
C ALA A 35 2.11 2.23 11.06
N VAL A 36 2.37 1.66 12.25
CA VAL A 36 3.69 1.78 12.87
C VAL A 36 4.62 0.76 12.23
N ALA A 37 5.60 1.24 11.49
CA ALA A 37 6.67 0.41 10.98
C ALA A 37 7.49 -0.17 12.15
N SER A 38 7.39 -1.47 12.37
CA SER A 38 8.23 -2.20 13.30
C SER A 38 9.55 -2.57 12.59
N GLY A 39 10.69 -2.18 13.14
CA GLY A 39 11.98 -2.68 12.67
C GLY A 39 12.72 -1.83 11.63
N GLY A 40 12.38 -0.55 11.44
CA GLY A 40 13.18 0.37 10.61
C GLY A 40 12.86 0.36 9.11
N THR A 41 11.99 -0.52 8.63
CA THR A 41 11.48 -0.54 7.25
C THR A 41 9.96 -0.38 7.23
N PHE A 42 9.43 0.09 6.10
CA PHE A 42 7.99 0.26 5.90
C PHE A 42 7.25 -1.07 6.05
N GLU A 43 6.10 -1.03 6.73
CA GLU A 43 5.14 -2.13 6.84
C GLU A 43 3.73 -1.57 6.56
N PHE A 44 3.08 -2.14 5.55
CA PHE A 44 1.77 -1.70 5.09
C PHE A 44 0.66 -2.17 6.04
N VAL A 45 -0.19 -1.24 6.44
CA VAL A 45 -1.44 -1.54 7.15
C VAL A 45 -2.57 -0.75 6.49
N SER A 46 -3.68 -1.44 6.15
CA SER A 46 -4.90 -0.79 5.66
C SER A 46 -5.99 -0.83 6.72
N PRO A 47 -6.14 0.21 7.55
CA PRO A 47 -7.19 0.28 8.55
C PRO A 47 -8.56 0.30 7.88
N GLY A 48 -9.46 -0.60 8.30
CA GLY A 48 -10.84 -0.64 7.81
C GLY A 48 -11.02 -0.91 6.31
N GLY A 49 -9.99 -1.42 5.61
CA GLY A 49 -10.05 -1.72 4.18
C GLY A 49 -10.06 -0.47 3.29
N GLN A 50 -9.45 0.61 3.72
CA GLN A 50 -9.28 1.83 2.92
C GLN A 50 -8.48 1.54 1.65
N THR A 51 -8.84 2.22 0.57
CA THR A 51 -8.15 2.14 -0.73
C THR A 51 -7.20 3.29 -0.99
N GLU A 52 -7.16 4.26 -0.09
CA GLU A 52 -6.22 5.37 -0.06
C GLU A 52 -5.72 5.55 1.36
N ILE A 53 -4.41 5.50 1.54
CA ILE A 53 -3.73 5.61 2.83
C ILE A 53 -2.66 6.68 2.70
N ARG A 54 -2.66 7.68 3.59
CA ARG A 54 -1.65 8.71 3.69
C ARG A 54 -0.85 8.54 4.98
N TYR A 55 0.43 8.83 4.95
CA TYR A 55 1.35 8.68 6.08
C TYR A 55 1.97 10.01 6.46
N ASP A 56 1.85 10.37 7.74
CA ASP A 56 2.50 11.56 8.28
C ASP A 56 4.04 11.42 8.20
N ALA A 57 4.75 12.51 7.93
CA ALA A 57 6.20 12.50 7.73
C ALA A 57 6.98 11.83 8.87
N ALA A 58 6.51 11.98 10.12
CA ALA A 58 7.13 11.39 11.32
C ALA A 58 7.00 9.86 11.38
N ASP A 59 6.01 9.28 10.71
CA ASP A 59 5.69 7.85 10.75
C ASP A 59 6.24 7.09 9.54
N ARG A 60 6.72 7.79 8.51
CA ARG A 60 7.25 7.18 7.30
C ARG A 60 8.54 6.43 7.58
N LYS A 61 8.69 5.27 6.94
CA LYS A 61 9.91 4.44 6.94
C LYS A 61 10.25 4.07 5.51
N PRO A 62 11.53 3.95 5.16
CA PRO A 62 11.92 3.62 3.79
C PRO A 62 11.46 2.21 3.39
N LEU A 63 11.16 2.05 2.11
CA LEU A 63 11.04 0.74 1.49
C LEU A 63 12.38 0.01 1.55
N LYS A 64 12.34 -1.31 1.39
CA LYS A 64 13.56 -2.06 1.09
C LYS A 64 13.97 -1.77 -0.34
N GLU A 65 15.29 -1.71 -0.58
CA GLU A 65 15.82 -1.63 -1.91
C GLU A 65 15.38 -2.81 -2.78
N PHE A 66 15.08 -2.52 -4.03
CA PHE A 66 14.78 -3.51 -5.05
C PHE A 66 15.27 -3.05 -6.42
N SER A 67 15.44 -4.01 -7.29
CA SER A 67 15.76 -3.77 -8.69
C SER A 67 15.16 -4.85 -9.56
N GLY A 68 15.11 -4.61 -10.85
CA GLY A 68 14.67 -5.58 -11.84
C GLY A 68 15.13 -5.19 -13.24
N GLU A 69 14.89 -6.08 -14.18
CA GLU A 69 15.23 -5.84 -15.57
C GLU A 69 14.32 -4.77 -16.17
N SER A 70 14.87 -3.85 -16.98
CA SER A 70 14.08 -2.88 -17.72
C SER A 70 13.07 -3.57 -18.64
N LEU A 71 11.85 -3.05 -18.70
CA LEU A 71 10.85 -3.56 -19.65
C LEU A 71 11.27 -3.30 -21.09
N MET A 72 11.78 -2.09 -21.37
CA MET A 72 12.09 -1.66 -22.73
C MET A 72 13.49 -2.07 -23.17
N ASP A 73 14.49 -2.02 -22.28
CA ASP A 73 15.89 -2.25 -22.60
C ASP A 73 16.36 -3.58 -22.01
N GLU A 74 16.25 -4.65 -22.80
CA GLU A 74 16.63 -6.00 -22.35
C GLU A 74 18.12 -6.06 -21.95
N GLY A 75 18.36 -6.59 -20.75
CA GLY A 75 19.69 -6.70 -20.15
C GLY A 75 20.11 -5.48 -19.33
N GLU A 76 19.35 -4.39 -19.36
CA GLU A 76 19.52 -3.28 -18.43
C GLU A 76 18.75 -3.53 -17.13
N THR A 77 19.27 -2.99 -16.04
CA THR A 77 18.66 -3.12 -14.71
C THR A 77 18.26 -1.74 -14.21
N ILE A 78 17.04 -1.62 -13.72
CA ILE A 78 16.54 -0.43 -13.04
C ILE A 78 16.46 -0.75 -11.55
N SER A 79 17.01 0.12 -10.71
CA SER A 79 16.97 0.05 -9.25
C SER A 79 16.22 1.23 -8.67
N LEU A 80 15.54 1.05 -7.53
CA LEU A 80 14.99 2.19 -6.79
C LEU A 80 16.10 3.21 -6.43
N ALA A 81 17.30 2.73 -6.12
CA ALA A 81 18.46 3.57 -5.81
C ALA A 81 18.97 4.43 -6.99
N ASP A 82 18.51 4.20 -8.22
CA ASP A 82 18.87 5.06 -9.36
C ASP A 82 18.16 6.43 -9.28
N PHE A 83 17.16 6.55 -8.42
CA PHE A 83 16.33 7.74 -8.20
C PHE A 83 16.56 8.37 -6.82
N ASP A 84 17.82 8.36 -6.34
CA ASP A 84 18.19 8.92 -5.04
C ASP A 84 17.90 10.43 -4.98
N ASP A 85 17.30 10.91 -3.87
CA ASP A 85 16.85 12.29 -3.69
C ASP A 85 15.71 12.75 -4.63
N GLU A 86 14.96 11.81 -5.20
CA GLU A 86 13.79 12.07 -6.03
C GLU A 86 12.49 11.61 -5.39
N ILE A 87 11.39 12.29 -5.70
CA ILE A 87 10.04 11.77 -5.44
C ILE A 87 9.77 10.67 -6.46
N VAL A 88 9.45 9.47 -5.99
CA VAL A 88 9.20 8.34 -6.90
C VAL A 88 7.73 7.90 -6.79
N VAL A 89 7.04 7.90 -7.92
CA VAL A 89 5.68 7.37 -8.03
C VAL A 89 5.75 5.94 -8.55
N LEU A 90 5.75 4.96 -7.64
CA LEU A 90 5.71 3.54 -8.04
C LEU A 90 4.30 3.17 -8.49
N ASN A 91 4.18 2.53 -9.66
CA ASN A 91 2.90 2.00 -10.13
C ASN A 91 3.04 0.52 -10.54
N SER A 92 2.32 -0.36 -9.87
CA SER A 92 2.22 -1.76 -10.27
C SER A 92 1.11 -1.93 -11.30
N TRP A 93 1.47 -2.33 -12.51
CA TRP A 93 0.55 -2.38 -13.65
C TRP A 93 0.71 -3.63 -14.51
N GLY A 94 -0.23 -3.86 -15.41
CA GLY A 94 -0.14 -4.88 -16.45
C GLY A 94 -1.05 -4.57 -17.62
N GLN A 95 -0.65 -4.94 -18.82
CA GLN A 95 -1.43 -4.74 -20.04
C GLN A 95 -2.81 -5.44 -19.97
N TRP A 96 -2.89 -6.59 -19.31
CA TRP A 96 -4.13 -7.36 -19.06
C TRP A 96 -5.13 -6.62 -18.15
N CYS A 97 -4.69 -5.62 -17.39
CA CYS A 97 -5.45 -4.92 -16.35
C CYS A 97 -6.22 -3.73 -16.98
N ALA A 98 -7.53 -3.84 -17.12
CA ALA A 98 -8.34 -2.76 -17.72
C ALA A 98 -8.27 -1.42 -16.96
N PRO A 99 -8.36 -1.38 -15.59
CA PRO A 99 -8.18 -0.13 -14.86
C PRO A 99 -6.76 0.45 -14.99
N CYS A 100 -5.71 -0.39 -15.13
CA CYS A 100 -4.35 0.13 -15.37
C CYS A 100 -4.25 0.86 -16.70
N ARG A 101 -4.86 0.30 -17.74
CA ARG A 101 -4.91 0.95 -19.06
C ARG A 101 -5.71 2.27 -19.05
N ALA A 102 -6.70 2.37 -18.16
CA ALA A 102 -7.51 3.58 -18.04
C ALA A 102 -6.78 4.73 -17.36
N GLU A 103 -5.80 4.46 -16.47
CA GLU A 103 -5.02 5.48 -15.76
C GLU A 103 -3.69 5.83 -16.44
N THR A 104 -3.37 5.22 -17.60
CA THR A 104 -2.07 5.41 -18.26
C THR A 104 -1.80 6.86 -18.63
N ASP A 105 -2.82 7.58 -19.17
CA ASP A 105 -2.70 8.99 -19.51
C ASP A 105 -2.49 9.87 -18.26
N ASP A 106 -3.14 9.52 -17.15
CA ASP A 106 -2.96 10.21 -15.88
C ASP A 106 -1.53 10.05 -15.35
N LEU A 107 -0.98 8.83 -15.40
CA LEU A 107 0.41 8.58 -15.00
C LEU A 107 1.42 9.27 -15.92
N GLN A 108 1.14 9.35 -17.22
CA GLN A 108 1.98 10.11 -18.15
C GLN A 108 1.96 11.60 -17.84
N ASN A 109 0.79 12.17 -17.53
CA ASN A 109 0.68 13.57 -17.09
C ASN A 109 1.45 13.81 -15.78
N VAL A 110 1.42 12.84 -14.83
CA VAL A 110 2.22 12.91 -13.61
C VAL A 110 3.71 12.91 -13.94
N GLN A 111 4.17 12.04 -14.85
CA GLN A 111 5.56 11.99 -15.28
C GLN A 111 6.00 13.35 -15.86
N ASP A 112 5.22 13.89 -16.79
CA ASP A 112 5.54 15.17 -17.43
C ASP A 112 5.65 16.30 -16.39
N GLU A 113 4.75 16.37 -15.41
CA GLU A 113 4.79 17.34 -14.32
C GLU A 113 6.01 17.16 -13.40
N LEU A 114 6.36 15.92 -13.04
CA LEU A 114 7.54 15.64 -12.22
C LEU A 114 8.83 16.03 -12.92
N GLU A 115 8.95 15.74 -14.23
CA GLU A 115 10.09 16.13 -15.06
C GLU A 115 10.19 17.64 -15.25
N ASP A 116 9.06 18.32 -15.53
CA ASP A 116 9.03 19.76 -15.73
C ASP A 116 9.43 20.52 -14.46
N ARG A 117 9.07 19.99 -13.28
CA ARG A 117 9.48 20.53 -11.97
C ARG A 117 10.91 20.10 -11.58
N GLY A 118 11.46 19.04 -12.18
CA GLY A 118 12.74 18.44 -11.81
C GLY A 118 12.75 17.86 -10.40
N VAL A 119 11.64 17.25 -9.96
CA VAL A 119 11.46 16.80 -8.56
C VAL A 119 11.38 15.28 -8.43
N GLY A 120 11.16 14.53 -9.52
CA GLY A 120 11.00 13.08 -9.44
C GLY A 120 10.59 12.40 -10.73
N THR A 121 10.15 11.16 -10.62
CA THR A 121 9.75 10.30 -11.74
C THR A 121 8.65 9.32 -11.38
N VAL A 122 7.95 8.81 -12.40
CA VAL A 122 7.13 7.61 -12.29
C VAL A 122 8.01 6.39 -12.56
N LEU A 123 7.91 5.35 -11.72
CA LEU A 123 8.55 4.05 -11.95
C LEU A 123 7.48 2.96 -12.01
N GLY A 124 7.26 2.41 -13.20
CA GLY A 124 6.36 1.29 -13.41
C GLY A 124 6.95 -0.03 -12.92
N ILE A 125 6.11 -0.92 -12.42
CA ILE A 125 6.43 -2.32 -12.16
C ILE A 125 5.43 -3.14 -12.97
N ASN A 126 5.86 -3.67 -14.12
CA ASN A 126 5.02 -4.47 -14.99
C ASN A 126 4.90 -5.89 -14.44
N VAL A 127 3.69 -6.28 -14.08
CA VAL A 127 3.42 -7.55 -13.39
C VAL A 127 2.45 -8.44 -14.16
N ARG A 128 2.64 -9.75 -14.10
CA ARG A 128 1.79 -10.79 -14.71
C ARG A 128 1.66 -10.71 -16.24
N ASP A 129 2.45 -9.91 -16.90
CA ASP A 129 2.62 -9.92 -18.35
C ASP A 129 3.74 -10.90 -18.71
N PHE A 130 3.39 -12.16 -18.96
CA PHE A 130 4.35 -13.22 -19.28
C PHE A 130 4.85 -13.17 -20.73
N ASN A 131 4.34 -12.24 -21.51
CA ASN A 131 4.84 -11.90 -22.84
C ASN A 131 5.30 -10.44 -22.85
N ARG A 132 6.62 -10.25 -22.75
CA ARG A 132 7.26 -8.93 -22.71
C ARG A 132 6.85 -8.05 -23.89
N GLN A 133 6.82 -8.60 -25.11
CA GLN A 133 6.50 -7.83 -26.31
C GLN A 133 5.13 -7.15 -26.23
N ILE A 134 4.12 -7.82 -25.69
CA ILE A 134 2.78 -7.22 -25.55
C ILE A 134 2.82 -6.02 -24.59
N ALA A 135 3.62 -6.10 -23.52
CA ALA A 135 3.78 -4.98 -22.60
C ALA A 135 4.59 -3.83 -23.22
N GLN A 136 5.62 -4.14 -24.01
CA GLN A 136 6.40 -3.15 -24.78
C GLN A 136 5.53 -2.46 -25.83
N ASP A 137 4.78 -3.23 -26.63
CA ASP A 137 3.83 -2.69 -27.62
C ASP A 137 2.83 -1.74 -26.96
N PHE A 138 2.32 -2.09 -25.76
CA PHE A 138 1.40 -1.23 -25.03
C PHE A 138 2.07 0.10 -24.61
N VAL A 139 3.30 0.08 -24.12
CA VAL A 139 4.08 1.28 -23.75
C VAL A 139 4.28 2.18 -24.98
N GLU A 140 4.70 1.60 -26.12
CA GLU A 140 4.94 2.33 -27.36
C GLU A 140 3.65 2.91 -27.94
N ASP A 141 2.58 2.10 -28.01
CA ASP A 141 1.28 2.50 -28.60
C ASP A 141 0.59 3.63 -27.82
N ASN A 142 0.88 3.75 -26.52
CA ASN A 142 0.30 4.78 -25.65
C ASN A 142 1.26 5.94 -25.35
N GLY A 143 2.47 5.92 -25.93
CA GLY A 143 3.46 7.00 -25.77
C GLY A 143 3.96 7.17 -24.33
N VAL A 144 3.98 6.09 -23.54
CA VAL A 144 4.49 6.09 -22.18
C VAL A 144 6.00 6.27 -22.18
N ASN A 145 6.53 7.28 -21.48
CA ASN A 145 7.97 7.61 -21.49
C ASN A 145 8.66 7.35 -20.13
N TYR A 146 7.94 7.01 -19.08
CA TYR A 146 8.54 6.67 -17.80
C TYR A 146 9.08 5.23 -17.77
N PRO A 147 10.18 4.98 -17.03
CA PRO A 147 10.78 3.66 -16.94
C PRO A 147 9.86 2.63 -16.25
N SER A 148 9.99 1.37 -16.67
CA SER A 148 9.26 0.26 -16.04
C SER A 148 10.17 -0.95 -15.83
N ILE A 149 10.10 -1.54 -14.64
CA ILE A 149 10.70 -2.84 -14.33
C ILE A 149 9.80 -3.95 -14.86
N TYR A 150 10.37 -4.92 -15.59
CA TYR A 150 9.69 -6.12 -16.04
C TYR A 150 9.75 -7.21 -14.96
N ASP A 151 8.67 -7.40 -14.24
CA ASP A 151 8.58 -8.36 -13.12
C ASP A 151 7.29 -9.20 -13.16
N PRO A 152 7.08 -10.06 -14.17
CA PRO A 152 5.85 -10.85 -14.29
C PRO A 152 5.49 -11.65 -13.03
N PRO A 153 6.46 -12.25 -12.29
CA PRO A 153 6.14 -12.98 -11.06
C PRO A 153 5.90 -12.07 -9.84
N PHE A 154 6.09 -10.74 -9.98
CA PHE A 154 5.98 -9.74 -8.93
C PHE A 154 6.92 -10.00 -7.73
N LYS A 155 8.20 -10.25 -8.00
CA LYS A 155 9.23 -10.46 -6.97
C LYS A 155 9.50 -9.21 -6.14
N THR A 156 9.42 -8.04 -6.78
CA THR A 156 9.58 -6.72 -6.13
C THR A 156 8.60 -6.49 -5.01
N ALA A 157 7.44 -7.18 -5.01
CA ALA A 157 6.46 -7.13 -3.93
C ALA A 157 7.05 -7.41 -2.53
N GLY A 158 8.12 -8.22 -2.46
CA GLY A 158 8.83 -8.50 -1.20
C GLY A 158 9.49 -7.26 -0.57
N ALA A 159 9.70 -6.20 -1.35
CA ALA A 159 10.25 -4.93 -0.89
C ALA A 159 9.18 -3.88 -0.54
N LEU A 160 7.94 -4.05 -1.01
CA LEU A 160 6.84 -3.09 -0.86
C LEU A 160 6.13 -3.17 0.51
N GLY A 161 6.79 -3.73 1.53
CA GLY A 161 6.31 -3.69 2.92
C GLY A 161 4.97 -4.38 3.18
N GLY A 162 4.57 -5.36 2.36
CA GLY A 162 3.32 -6.10 2.56
C GLY A 162 2.09 -5.48 1.86
N VAL A 163 2.28 -4.49 1.00
CA VAL A 163 1.21 -3.99 0.12
C VAL A 163 0.61 -5.15 -0.67
N PRO A 164 -0.74 -5.27 -0.75
CA PRO A 164 -1.39 -6.44 -1.34
C PRO A 164 -1.04 -6.64 -2.81
N THR A 165 -0.38 -7.73 -3.15
CA THR A 165 -0.03 -8.09 -4.54
C THR A 165 -1.25 -8.48 -5.40
N SER A 166 -2.40 -8.74 -4.77
CA SER A 166 -3.64 -9.07 -5.47
C SER A 166 -4.34 -7.86 -6.07
N VAL A 167 -4.03 -6.66 -5.58
CA VAL A 167 -4.59 -5.39 -6.06
C VAL A 167 -3.67 -4.82 -7.13
N VAL A 168 -4.20 -4.64 -8.34
CA VAL A 168 -3.54 -4.01 -9.49
C VAL A 168 -4.63 -3.22 -10.23
N PRO A 169 -4.46 -1.91 -10.45
CA PRO A 169 -3.28 -1.11 -10.14
C PRO A 169 -3.11 -0.82 -8.65
N THR A 170 -1.87 -0.60 -8.27
CA THR A 170 -1.48 -0.04 -6.99
C THR A 170 -0.42 1.03 -7.22
N THR A 171 -0.66 2.23 -6.70
CA THR A 171 0.28 3.35 -6.79
C THR A 171 0.79 3.70 -5.40
N ILE A 172 2.10 3.87 -5.25
CA ILE A 172 2.78 4.28 -4.02
C ILE A 172 3.59 5.54 -4.33
N VAL A 173 3.28 6.64 -3.65
CA VAL A 173 4.09 7.86 -3.77
C VAL A 173 5.13 7.85 -2.66
N LEU A 174 6.40 7.91 -3.05
CA LEU A 174 7.56 7.93 -2.16
C LEU A 174 8.13 9.34 -2.06
N ASP A 175 8.54 9.71 -0.86
CA ASP A 175 9.35 10.92 -0.66
C ASP A 175 10.81 10.70 -1.09
N ARG A 176 11.66 11.73 -0.98
CA ARG A 176 13.07 11.72 -1.41
C ARG A 176 13.95 10.70 -0.68
N GLU A 177 13.53 10.21 0.47
CA GLU A 177 14.20 9.12 1.21
C GLU A 177 13.54 7.75 0.95
N HIS A 178 12.78 7.64 -0.14
CA HIS A 178 12.05 6.44 -0.55
C HIS A 178 11.10 5.89 0.52
N ARG A 179 10.48 6.78 1.32
CA ARG A 179 9.49 6.45 2.33
C ARG A 179 8.08 6.66 1.76
N PRO A 180 7.17 5.69 1.82
CA PRO A 180 5.80 5.89 1.36
C PRO A 180 5.10 7.07 2.07
N ALA A 181 4.65 8.04 1.30
CA ALA A 181 3.80 9.15 1.72
C ALA A 181 2.33 8.84 1.48
N ALA A 182 2.02 8.13 0.39
CA ALA A 182 0.67 7.66 0.11
C ALA A 182 0.68 6.30 -0.59
N VAL A 183 -0.39 5.51 -0.37
CA VAL A 183 -0.67 4.26 -1.09
C VAL A 183 -2.09 4.30 -1.62
N PHE A 184 -2.27 4.09 -2.91
CA PHE A 184 -3.56 3.98 -3.58
C PHE A 184 -3.76 2.54 -4.06
N LEU A 185 -4.80 1.88 -3.56
CA LEU A 185 -5.23 0.53 -3.94
C LEU A 185 -6.41 0.60 -4.92
N ARG A 186 -6.36 1.52 -5.84
CA ARG A 186 -7.35 1.82 -6.87
C ARG A 186 -6.69 2.53 -8.05
N SER A 187 -7.42 2.69 -9.15
CA SER A 187 -6.99 3.63 -10.19
C SER A 187 -6.89 5.05 -9.62
N ILE A 188 -5.88 5.77 -10.08
CA ILE A 188 -5.61 7.16 -9.71
C ILE A 188 -6.01 8.10 -10.85
N THR A 189 -6.11 9.37 -10.50
CA THR A 189 -6.10 10.51 -11.43
C THR A 189 -4.80 11.28 -11.25
N THR A 190 -4.46 12.12 -12.22
CA THR A 190 -3.32 13.05 -12.13
C THR A 190 -3.37 13.86 -10.82
N ASP A 191 -4.55 14.42 -10.48
CA ASP A 191 -4.73 15.23 -9.28
C ASP A 191 -4.51 14.46 -7.99
N ASP A 192 -4.93 13.17 -7.91
CA ASP A 192 -4.70 12.33 -6.73
C ASP A 192 -3.21 12.26 -6.36
N VAL A 193 -2.34 12.13 -7.36
CA VAL A 193 -0.91 11.99 -7.16
C VAL A 193 -0.24 13.34 -6.94
N LEU A 194 -0.57 14.35 -7.76
CA LEU A 194 0.06 15.66 -7.67
C LEU A 194 -0.26 16.36 -6.34
N GLU A 195 -1.42 16.12 -5.73
CA GLU A 195 -1.70 16.62 -4.37
C GLU A 195 -0.68 16.08 -3.35
N VAL A 196 -0.30 14.81 -3.43
CA VAL A 196 0.74 14.23 -2.55
C VAL A 196 2.11 14.82 -2.86
N VAL A 197 2.45 14.97 -4.15
CA VAL A 197 3.71 15.60 -4.59
C VAL A 197 3.84 17.01 -4.07
N ASP A 198 2.77 17.82 -4.17
CA ASP A 198 2.73 19.21 -3.68
C ASP A 198 2.92 19.27 -2.15
N ASP A 199 2.40 18.29 -1.41
CA ASP A 199 2.62 18.17 0.04
C ASP A 199 4.11 17.87 0.33
N LEU A 200 4.70 16.91 -0.40
CA LEU A 200 6.11 16.53 -0.22
C LEU A 200 7.08 17.68 -0.56
N GLU A 201 6.80 18.46 -1.61
CA GLU A 201 7.62 19.62 -1.96
C GLU A 201 7.55 20.71 -0.88
N ARG A 202 6.39 20.90 -0.25
CA ARG A 202 6.24 21.84 0.87
C ARG A 202 6.98 21.37 2.12
N GLU A 203 6.94 20.07 2.43
CA GLU A 203 7.71 19.48 3.54
C GLU A 203 9.22 19.67 3.36
N GLY A 204 9.73 19.52 2.13
CA GLY A 204 11.15 19.67 1.82
C GLY A 204 11.64 21.12 1.81
N ALA A 205 10.74 22.12 1.87
CA ALA A 205 11.06 23.55 1.88
C ALA A 205 11.14 24.15 3.29
N GLU A 206 10.75 23.39 4.35
CA GLU A 206 10.81 23.81 5.75
C GLU A 206 12.14 23.40 6.41
#